data_a006bb86476c46f8bac0f3977bd017b0
#
_entry.id   a006bb86476c46f8bac0f3977bd017b0
#
_cell.length_a   1.000
_cell.length_b   1.000
_cell.length_c   1.000
_cell.angle_alpha   90.00
_cell.angle_beta   90.00
_cell.angle_gamma   90.00
#
_symmetry.space_group_name_H-M   'P 1'
#
loop_
_entity.id
_entity.type
_entity.pdbx_description
1 polymer ?
#
loop_
_entity_poly.entity_id
_entity_poly.type
_entity_poly.pdbx_seq_one_letter_code
_entity_poly.pdbx_strand_id
1 'polypeptide(L)'
;MMTRCAYFEGHVHEGKDALFDRFVEERMMPLWRAFPGASDVRVLRDVSADPHAPPLRMVLEVDYPNMEAIESALASPARAKAKAETEKLMTMFDGRIYHVIFDAKGT
;
A
#
# COMPACT_ATOMS: atom_id res chain seq x y z
N MET A 1 -16.46 -7.98 4.55
CA MET A 1 -15.02 -7.68 4.57
C MET A 1 -14.75 -6.38 3.84
N MET A 2 -13.91 -5.56 4.41
CA MET A 2 -13.49 -4.31 3.80
C MET A 2 -12.03 -4.39 3.39
N THR A 3 -11.72 -3.91 2.19
CA THR A 3 -10.34 -3.87 1.71
C THR A 3 -9.94 -2.42 1.49
N ARG A 4 -8.90 -1.99 2.20
CA ARG A 4 -8.34 -0.66 2.01
C ARG A 4 -7.16 -0.78 1.05
N CYS A 5 -7.26 -0.08 -0.07
CA CYS A 5 -6.24 -0.10 -1.10
C CYS A 5 -5.46 1.21 -1.11
N ALA A 6 -4.14 1.11 -1.16
CA ALA A 6 -3.26 2.25 -1.38
C ALA A 6 -2.69 2.15 -2.78
N TYR A 7 -2.99 3.14 -3.61
CA TYR A 7 -2.54 3.18 -5.00
C TYR A 7 -1.31 4.07 -5.11
N PHE A 8 -0.23 3.49 -5.61
CA PHE A 8 1.02 4.22 -5.87
C PHE A 8 1.03 4.60 -7.34
N GLU A 9 0.52 5.79 -7.62
CA GLU A 9 0.40 6.30 -9.00
C GLU A 9 1.61 7.16 -9.33
N GLY A 10 2.39 6.74 -10.32
CA GLY A 10 3.60 7.44 -10.74
C GLY A 10 4.71 6.49 -11.15
N HIS A 11 5.93 6.94 -10.97
CA HIS A 11 7.11 6.22 -11.44
C HIS A 11 8.22 6.22 -10.40
N VAL A 12 8.85 5.06 -10.26
CA VAL A 12 10.09 4.95 -9.48
C VAL A 12 11.20 5.66 -10.27
N HIS A 13 12.08 6.38 -9.57
CA HIS A 13 13.21 7.05 -10.19
C HIS A 13 14.07 6.05 -10.97
N GLU A 14 14.61 6.49 -12.11
CA GLU A 14 15.44 5.65 -12.95
C GLU A 14 16.57 5.02 -12.14
N GLY A 15 16.74 3.72 -12.30
CA GLY A 15 17.78 2.95 -11.61
C GLY A 15 17.45 2.58 -10.17
N LYS A 16 16.28 2.95 -9.66
CA LYS A 16 15.90 2.70 -8.27
C LYS A 16 14.89 1.57 -8.07
N ASP A 17 14.46 0.90 -9.14
CA ASP A 17 13.44 -0.14 -9.04
C ASP A 17 13.78 -1.24 -8.04
N ALA A 18 15.00 -1.76 -8.11
CA ALA A 18 15.42 -2.83 -7.20
C ALA A 18 15.46 -2.36 -5.74
N LEU A 19 15.92 -1.13 -5.51
CA LEU A 19 15.98 -0.55 -4.16
C LEU A 19 14.57 -0.30 -3.63
N PHE A 20 13.67 0.20 -4.48
CA PHE A 20 12.28 0.44 -4.13
C PHE A 20 11.60 -0.87 -3.71
N ASP A 21 11.73 -1.91 -4.53
CA ASP A 21 11.11 -3.21 -4.25
C ASP A 21 11.67 -3.84 -2.97
N ARG A 22 12.97 -3.74 -2.76
CA ARG A 22 13.60 -4.25 -1.55
C ARG A 22 13.11 -3.50 -0.31
N PHE A 23 12.99 -2.18 -0.41
CA PHE A 23 12.47 -1.38 0.69
C PHE A 23 11.05 -1.78 1.05
N VAL A 24 10.20 -1.99 0.05
CA VAL A 24 8.82 -2.46 0.26
C VAL A 24 8.84 -3.80 0.98
N GLU A 25 9.60 -4.75 0.48
CA GLU A 25 9.63 -6.12 1.02
C GLU A 25 10.22 -6.17 2.43
N GLU A 26 11.35 -5.52 2.65
CA GLU A 26 12.09 -5.62 3.90
C GLU A 26 11.62 -4.64 4.98
N ARG A 27 11.17 -3.45 4.59
CA ARG A 27 10.85 -2.39 5.54
C ARG A 27 9.36 -2.12 5.68
N MET A 28 8.61 -2.16 4.58
CA MET A 28 7.20 -1.81 4.59
C MET A 28 6.28 -2.99 4.94
N MET A 29 6.52 -4.15 4.34
CA MET A 29 5.65 -5.31 4.56
C MET A 29 5.51 -5.68 6.05
N PRO A 30 6.58 -5.74 6.83
CA PRO A 30 6.43 -6.03 8.28
C PRO A 30 5.60 -4.98 9.01
N LEU A 31 5.72 -3.71 8.63
CA LEU A 31 4.96 -2.63 9.25
C LEU A 31 3.47 -2.73 8.90
N TRP A 32 3.15 -3.00 7.63
CA TRP A 32 1.75 -3.15 7.21
C TRP A 32 1.10 -4.36 7.85
N ARG A 33 1.83 -5.47 7.98
CA ARG A 33 1.33 -6.67 8.65
C ARG A 33 1.08 -6.48 10.15
N ALA A 34 1.69 -5.47 10.74
CA ALA A 34 1.51 -5.15 12.15
C ALA A 34 0.30 -4.24 12.41
N PHE A 35 -0.43 -3.82 11.38
CA PHE A 35 -1.63 -3.01 11.56
C PHE A 35 -2.67 -3.82 12.33
N PRO A 36 -3.21 -3.27 13.44
CA PRO A 36 -4.20 -4.00 14.24
C PRO A 36 -5.45 -4.29 13.40
N GLY A 37 -5.96 -5.51 13.51
CA GLY A 37 -7.16 -5.94 12.83
C GLY A 37 -6.98 -6.33 11.37
N ALA A 38 -5.80 -6.14 10.80
CA ALA A 38 -5.52 -6.57 9.43
C ALA A 38 -5.51 -8.10 9.36
N SER A 39 -6.35 -8.67 8.50
CA SER A 39 -6.44 -10.12 8.33
C SER A 39 -5.59 -10.64 7.18
N ASP A 40 -5.31 -9.80 6.20
CA ASP A 40 -4.45 -10.13 5.08
C ASP A 40 -3.83 -8.86 4.52
N VAL A 41 -2.60 -8.97 4.02
CA VAL A 41 -1.88 -7.86 3.42
C VAL A 41 -1.28 -8.36 2.11
N ARG A 42 -1.61 -7.70 1.00
CA ARG A 42 -1.12 -8.06 -0.32
C ARG A 42 -0.50 -6.84 -1.00
N VAL A 43 0.57 -7.08 -1.72
CA VAL A 43 1.17 -6.07 -2.60
C VAL A 43 1.06 -6.58 -4.03
N LEU A 44 0.39 -5.79 -4.86
CA LEU A 44 0.23 -6.09 -6.27
C LEU A 44 1.17 -5.19 -7.06
N ARG A 45 1.95 -5.79 -7.96
CA ARG A 45 2.80 -5.03 -8.87
C ARG A 45 2.22 -5.08 -10.26
N ASP A 46 2.35 -3.96 -10.98
CA ASP A 46 1.89 -3.89 -12.34
C ASP A 46 2.71 -4.82 -13.24
N VAL A 47 2.02 -5.51 -14.13
CA VAL A 47 2.63 -6.35 -15.15
C VAL A 47 2.26 -5.84 -16.53
N SER A 48 1.02 -5.43 -16.69
CA SER A 48 0.48 -4.97 -17.96
C SER A 48 -0.71 -4.05 -17.68
N ALA A 49 -0.89 -3.05 -18.51
CA ALA A 49 -2.00 -2.12 -18.40
C ALA A 49 -2.41 -1.64 -19.78
N ASP A 50 -3.66 -1.22 -19.89
CA ASP A 50 -4.14 -0.59 -21.12
C ASP A 50 -3.39 0.73 -21.37
N PRO A 51 -3.26 1.16 -22.63
CA PRO A 51 -2.53 2.41 -22.94
C PRO A 51 -3.04 3.65 -22.22
N HIS A 52 -4.32 3.66 -21.85
CA HIS A 52 -4.95 4.81 -21.19
C HIS A 52 -5.06 4.67 -19.68
N ALA A 53 -4.59 3.54 -19.11
CA ALA A 53 -4.62 3.34 -17.68
C ALA A 53 -3.66 4.29 -16.98
N PRO A 54 -4.01 4.76 -15.77
CA PRO A 54 -3.05 5.54 -14.99
C PRO A 54 -1.82 4.70 -14.65
N PRO A 55 -0.65 5.31 -14.50
CA PRO A 55 0.56 4.56 -14.17
C PRO A 55 0.55 4.14 -12.72
N LEU A 56 0.05 2.95 -12.44
CA LEU A 56 0.02 2.38 -11.10
C LEU A 56 1.22 1.46 -10.93
N ARG A 57 2.22 1.90 -10.17
CA ARG A 57 3.41 1.12 -9.92
C ARG A 57 3.13 -0.07 -9.01
N MET A 58 2.22 0.12 -8.07
CA MET A 58 1.94 -0.85 -7.04
C MET A 58 0.60 -0.53 -6.38
N VAL A 59 -0.09 -1.56 -5.91
CA VAL A 59 -1.27 -1.40 -5.07
C VAL A 59 -1.05 -2.22 -3.80
N LEU A 60 -1.20 -1.58 -2.66
CA LEU A 60 -1.22 -2.25 -1.37
C LEU A 60 -2.68 -2.52 -1.01
N GLU A 61 -3.02 -3.77 -0.73
CA GLU A 61 -4.36 -4.15 -0.29
C GLU A 61 -4.30 -4.73 1.11
N VAL A 62 -5.09 -4.18 2.01
CA VAL A 62 -5.17 -4.66 3.39
C VAL A 62 -6.63 -4.97 3.71
N ASP A 63 -6.89 -6.19 4.12
CA ASP A 63 -8.23 -6.65 4.47
C ASP A 63 -8.51 -6.48 5.95
N TYR A 64 -9.73 -6.02 6.25
CA TYR A 64 -10.24 -5.82 7.61
C TYR A 64 -11.66 -6.38 7.70
N PRO A 65 -12.09 -6.80 8.89
CA PRO A 65 -13.45 -7.33 9.06
C PRO A 65 -14.53 -6.26 8.83
N ASN A 66 -14.26 -4.99 9.17
CA ASN A 66 -15.24 -3.91 9.08
C ASN A 66 -14.55 -2.54 9.11
N MET A 67 -15.36 -1.49 8.96
CA MET A 67 -14.85 -0.11 8.97
C MET A 67 -14.25 0.30 10.31
N GLU A 68 -14.81 -0.18 11.41
CA GLU A 68 -14.29 0.15 12.75
C GLU A 68 -12.85 -0.33 12.92
N ALA A 69 -12.54 -1.52 12.40
CA ALA A 69 -11.19 -2.05 12.41
C ALA A 69 -10.23 -1.17 11.61
N ILE A 70 -10.68 -0.66 10.46
CA ILE A 70 -9.90 0.27 9.64
C ILE A 70 -9.61 1.56 10.41
N GLU A 71 -10.64 2.15 11.01
CA GLU A 71 -10.48 3.38 11.78
C GLU A 71 -9.50 3.21 12.94
N SER A 72 -9.60 2.08 13.65
CA SER A 72 -8.68 1.75 14.73
C SER A 72 -7.24 1.59 14.22
N ALA A 73 -7.06 0.92 13.10
CA ALA A 73 -5.74 0.74 12.49
C ALA A 73 -5.12 2.07 12.10
N LEU A 74 -5.90 2.97 11.50
CA LEU A 74 -5.42 4.27 11.06
C LEU A 74 -5.05 5.19 12.21
N ALA A 75 -5.61 4.98 13.38
CA ALA A 75 -5.30 5.74 14.59
C ALA A 75 -4.17 5.09 15.42
N SER A 76 -3.62 3.96 14.96
CA SER A 76 -2.67 3.18 15.75
C SER A 76 -1.23 3.70 15.63
N PRO A 77 -0.38 3.39 16.64
CA PRO A 77 1.06 3.66 16.52
C PRO A 77 1.71 2.92 15.35
N ALA A 78 1.21 1.73 15.00
CA ALA A 78 1.71 0.97 13.86
C ALA A 78 1.57 1.77 12.56
N ARG A 79 0.45 2.48 12.38
CA ARG A 79 0.25 3.33 11.22
C ARG A 79 1.22 4.51 11.20
N ALA A 80 1.47 5.12 12.35
CA ALA A 80 2.42 6.23 12.44
C ALA A 80 3.83 5.82 12.03
N LYS A 81 4.27 4.62 12.44
CA LYS A 81 5.56 4.06 12.03
C LYS A 81 5.61 3.80 10.53
N ALA A 82 4.56 3.20 9.98
CA ALA A 82 4.49 2.94 8.55
C ALA A 82 4.52 4.22 7.73
N LYS A 83 3.82 5.26 8.18
CA LYS A 83 3.80 6.56 7.53
C LYS A 83 5.20 7.18 7.49
N ALA A 84 5.94 7.12 8.59
CA ALA A 84 7.30 7.63 8.66
C ALA A 84 8.24 6.90 7.68
N GLU A 85 8.12 5.57 7.58
CA GLU A 85 8.93 4.80 6.63
C GLU A 85 8.49 5.05 5.18
N THR A 86 7.18 5.28 4.96
CA THR A 86 6.67 5.62 3.62
C THR A 86 7.32 6.89 3.08
N GLU A 87 7.58 7.87 3.94
CA GLU A 87 8.27 9.10 3.52
C GLU A 87 9.65 8.79 2.94
N LYS A 88 10.36 7.82 3.51
CA LYS A 88 11.66 7.38 2.99
C LYS A 88 11.50 6.66 1.66
N LEU A 89 10.50 5.79 1.54
CA LEU A 89 10.20 5.10 0.29
C LEU A 89 9.93 6.09 -0.84
N MET A 90 9.17 7.14 -0.54
CA MET A 90 8.75 8.13 -1.53
C MET A 90 9.88 9.02 -2.02
N THR A 91 11.05 9.00 -1.39
CA THR A 91 12.23 9.68 -1.95
C THR A 91 12.70 9.05 -3.26
N MET A 92 12.27 7.82 -3.55
CA MET A 92 12.60 7.10 -4.78
C MET A 92 11.47 7.11 -5.81
N PHE A 93 10.42 7.90 -5.58
CA PHE A 93 9.19 7.82 -6.36
C PHE A 93 8.67 9.21 -6.73
N ASP A 94 8.29 9.37 -7.99
CA ASP A 94 7.61 10.58 -8.47
C ASP A 94 6.15 10.25 -8.70
N GLY A 95 5.30 10.80 -7.87
CA GLY A 95 3.87 10.55 -7.96
C GLY A 95 3.17 10.76 -6.64
N ARG A 96 2.09 10.04 -6.45
CA ARG A 96 1.26 10.18 -5.27
C ARG A 96 0.73 8.84 -4.80
N ILE A 97 0.33 8.82 -3.53
CA ILE A 97 -0.40 7.69 -2.96
C ILE A 97 -1.81 8.19 -2.64
N TYR A 98 -2.80 7.43 -3.05
CA TYR A 98 -4.18 7.69 -2.62
C TYR A 98 -4.84 6.39 -2.19
N HIS A 99 -5.90 6.50 -1.40
CA HIS A 99 -6.53 5.35 -0.78
C HIS A 99 -8.00 5.25 -1.17
N VAL A 100 -8.45 4.03 -1.38
CA VAL A 100 -9.86 3.71 -1.59
C VAL A 100 -10.20 2.50 -0.74
N ILE A 101 -11.36 2.53 -0.10
CA ILE A 101 -11.87 1.40 0.68
C ILE A 101 -12.99 0.77 -0.14
N PHE A 102 -12.88 -0.53 -0.34
CA PHE A 102 -13.88 -1.32 -1.06
C PHE A 102 -14.58 -2.27 -0.11
N ASP A 103 -15.87 -2.45 -0.33
CA ASP A 103 -16.60 -3.55 0.27
C ASP A 103 -16.32 -4.78 -0.60
N ALA A 104 -15.47 -5.65 -0.10
CA ALA A 104 -15.09 -6.86 -0.82
C ALA A 104 -16.20 -7.89 -0.68
N LYS A 105 -17.17 -7.85 -1.58
CA LYS A 105 -18.23 -8.84 -1.62
C LYS A 105 -17.68 -10.09 -2.26
N GLY A 106 -17.48 -11.05 -1.41
CA GLY A 106 -16.89 -12.29 -1.79
C GLY A 106 -17.80 -13.15 -2.59
N THR A 107 -17.30 -13.99 -3.20
CA THR A 107 -17.82 -15.05 -3.99
C THR A 107 -17.65 -16.36 -3.26
#